data_68a0c8cc3c53287ec5fb915da6c4f5c1
#
_entry.id   68a0c8cc3c53287ec5fb915da6c4f5c1
#
_cell.length_a   1.000
_cell.length_b   1.000
_cell.length_c   1.000
_cell.angle_alpha   90.00
_cell.angle_beta   90.00
_cell.angle_gamma   90.00
#
_symmetry.space_group_name_H-M   'P 1'
#
loop_
_entity.id
_entity.type
_entity.pdbx_description
1 polymer ?
#
loop_
_entity_poly.entity_id
_entity_poly.type
_entity_poly.pdbx_seq_one_letter_code
_entity_poly.pdbx_strand_id
1 'polypeptide(L)'
;EFTVLLGLSGSGKSTLLRSLNHLVQPTAGKVVSAEFGDLDNRRTVRLHRSRTAMVFQHHQLIERHTALQNVLTGRLAYHSTWRSLLPMPRRDLELALHCLERVGLADKALARIDQLSGGQQQRVGIARALAQQPSMILADEPVASLDPATSEKVLGLLRDICQEDGITAVISLHQLEYAQRFADRIIGLANARIVFDAPPADLKQHHLNEIYHGNYETKPRTVPVPATKPVNPQPKKLEIAR
;
A
#
# COMPACT_ATOMS: atom_id res chain seq x y z
N GLU A 1 3.23 -9.10 -6.59
CA GLU A 1 1.80 -9.49 -6.61
C GLU A 1 0.93 -8.28 -6.30
N PHE A 2 -0.16 -8.10 -7.07
CA PHE A 2 -1.14 -7.03 -6.88
C PHE A 2 -2.43 -7.62 -6.29
N THR A 3 -2.57 -7.54 -4.96
CA THR A 3 -3.69 -8.11 -4.22
C THR A 3 -4.76 -7.05 -3.95
N VAL A 4 -6.02 -7.36 -4.23
CA VAL A 4 -7.15 -6.47 -3.96
C VAL A 4 -8.01 -7.00 -2.82
N LEU A 5 -8.24 -6.16 -1.81
CA LEU A 5 -9.23 -6.39 -0.75
C LEU A 5 -10.59 -5.86 -1.23
N LEU A 6 -11.54 -6.77 -1.43
CA LEU A 6 -12.88 -6.46 -1.92
C LEU A 6 -13.91 -6.63 -0.80
N GLY A 7 -14.90 -5.75 -0.71
CA GLY A 7 -15.97 -5.85 0.30
C GLY A 7 -16.69 -4.53 0.54
N LEU A 8 -17.83 -4.58 1.20
CA LEU A 8 -18.63 -3.41 1.57
C LEU A 8 -17.87 -2.45 2.49
N SER A 9 -18.37 -1.22 2.59
CA SER A 9 -17.94 -0.29 3.64
C SER A 9 -18.19 -0.93 5.02
N GLY A 10 -17.21 -0.82 5.91
CA GLY A 10 -17.30 -1.45 7.24
C GLY A 10 -16.94 -2.94 7.29
N SER A 11 -16.61 -3.62 6.18
CA SER A 11 -16.21 -5.04 6.19
C SER A 11 -14.86 -5.33 6.86
N GLY A 12 -14.08 -4.29 7.24
CA GLY A 12 -12.81 -4.44 7.93
C GLY A 12 -11.56 -4.23 7.07
N LYS A 13 -11.67 -3.87 5.77
CA LYS A 13 -10.54 -3.68 4.85
C LYS A 13 -9.48 -2.70 5.38
N SER A 14 -9.90 -1.50 5.74
CA SER A 14 -8.99 -0.46 6.27
C SER A 14 -8.36 -0.87 7.59
N THR A 15 -9.09 -1.58 8.45
CA THR A 15 -8.55 -2.12 9.72
C THR A 15 -7.48 -3.17 9.42
N LEU A 16 -7.74 -4.07 8.48
CA LEU A 16 -6.76 -5.08 8.06
C LEU A 16 -5.50 -4.42 7.49
N LEU A 17 -5.63 -3.46 6.55
CA LEU A 17 -4.48 -2.74 5.99
C LEU A 17 -3.65 -2.02 7.07
N ARG A 18 -4.32 -1.35 8.00
CA ARG A 18 -3.66 -0.67 9.13
C ARG A 18 -3.01 -1.66 10.08
N SER A 19 -3.58 -2.84 10.26
CA SER A 19 -2.97 -3.91 11.07
C SER A 19 -1.73 -4.48 10.38
N LEU A 20 -1.76 -4.69 9.06
CA LEU A 20 -0.60 -5.15 8.29
C LEU A 20 0.58 -4.18 8.42
N ASN A 21 0.34 -2.86 8.47
CA ASN A 21 1.38 -1.85 8.76
C ASN A 21 1.59 -1.60 10.26
N HIS A 22 0.99 -2.43 11.11
CA HIS A 22 1.05 -2.32 12.57
C HIS A 22 0.63 -0.94 13.12
N LEU A 23 -0.21 -0.19 12.38
CA LEU A 23 -0.81 1.06 12.84
C LEU A 23 -1.95 0.81 13.83
N VAL A 24 -2.61 -0.34 13.70
CA VAL A 24 -3.58 -0.90 14.64
C VAL A 24 -3.00 -2.22 15.13
N GLN A 25 -2.89 -2.39 16.44
CA GLN A 25 -2.44 -3.64 17.02
C GLN A 25 -3.61 -4.64 17.06
N PRO A 26 -3.42 -5.89 16.60
CA PRO A 26 -4.44 -6.91 16.75
C PRO A 26 -4.63 -7.25 18.23
N THR A 27 -5.89 -7.44 18.67
CA THR A 27 -6.22 -7.88 20.02
C THR A 27 -5.93 -9.37 20.25
N ALA A 28 -5.85 -10.14 19.17
CA ALA A 28 -5.45 -11.55 19.17
C ALA A 28 -4.73 -11.87 17.86
N GLY A 29 -3.87 -12.90 17.87
CA GLY A 29 -3.01 -13.24 16.75
C GLY A 29 -1.80 -12.33 16.66
N LYS A 30 -1.05 -12.43 15.56
CA LYS A 30 0.16 -11.64 15.31
C LYS A 30 0.32 -11.32 13.83
N VAL A 31 1.04 -10.24 13.54
CA VAL A 31 1.49 -9.89 12.18
C VAL A 31 2.93 -10.36 12.03
N VAL A 32 3.18 -11.14 10.99
CA VAL A 32 4.50 -11.68 10.69
C VAL A 32 4.95 -11.13 9.34
N SER A 33 6.10 -10.47 9.32
CA SER A 33 6.74 -10.03 8.09
C SER A 33 7.66 -11.14 7.55
N ALA A 34 7.59 -11.43 6.26
CA ALA A 34 8.50 -12.37 5.62
C ALA A 34 9.97 -11.93 5.72
N GLU A 35 10.22 -10.61 5.75
CA GLU A 35 11.56 -10.02 5.80
C GLU A 35 12.09 -9.85 7.24
N PHE A 36 11.20 -9.49 8.19
CA PHE A 36 11.60 -9.08 9.55
C PHE A 36 11.10 -10.01 10.66
N GLY A 37 10.34 -11.04 10.32
CA GLY A 37 9.73 -11.95 11.30
C GLY A 37 8.55 -11.34 12.05
N ASP A 38 8.37 -11.73 13.31
CA ASP A 38 7.28 -11.25 14.17
C ASP A 38 7.44 -9.74 14.46
N LEU A 39 6.33 -9.00 14.28
CA LEU A 39 6.28 -7.56 14.55
C LEU A 39 5.89 -7.30 16.03
N ASP A 40 6.67 -7.84 16.95
CA ASP A 40 6.42 -7.82 18.39
C ASP A 40 7.16 -6.72 19.17
N ASN A 41 8.15 -6.10 18.53
CA ASN A 41 8.96 -5.06 19.16
C ASN A 41 9.11 -3.80 18.28
N ARG A 42 9.49 -2.68 18.93
CA ARG A 42 9.62 -1.38 18.25
C ARG A 42 10.63 -1.37 17.10
N ARG A 43 11.68 -2.20 17.18
CA ARG A 43 12.72 -2.24 16.15
C ARG A 43 12.20 -2.92 14.89
N THR A 44 11.60 -4.11 15.01
CA THR A 44 11.03 -4.86 13.87
C THR A 44 9.88 -4.08 13.22
N VAL A 45 8.99 -3.46 14.02
CA VAL A 45 7.92 -2.58 13.52
C VAL A 45 8.48 -1.39 12.75
N ARG A 46 9.55 -0.73 13.25
CA ARG A 46 10.17 0.39 12.54
C ARG A 46 10.79 -0.04 11.22
N LEU A 47 11.50 -1.17 11.19
CA LEU A 47 12.08 -1.73 9.97
C LEU A 47 10.99 -2.12 8.97
N HIS A 48 9.95 -2.79 9.42
CA HIS A 48 8.80 -3.14 8.58
C HIS A 48 8.16 -1.89 7.96
N ARG A 49 7.86 -0.87 8.77
CA ARG A 49 7.28 0.40 8.29
C ARG A 49 8.20 1.17 7.35
N SER A 50 9.52 1.04 7.46
CA SER A 50 10.44 1.68 6.52
C SER A 50 10.41 1.02 5.14
N ARG A 51 9.95 -0.23 5.05
CA ARG A 51 9.84 -1.00 3.80
C ARG A 51 8.39 -1.19 3.33
N THR A 52 7.41 -0.74 4.13
CA THR A 52 5.99 -0.81 3.80
C THR A 52 5.43 0.61 3.71
N ALA A 53 5.17 1.07 2.49
CA ALA A 53 4.57 2.39 2.27
C ALA A 53 3.05 2.31 2.36
N MET A 54 2.41 3.40 2.78
CA MET A 54 0.96 3.48 2.83
C MET A 54 0.43 4.67 2.04
N VAL A 55 -0.56 4.38 1.17
CA VAL A 55 -1.31 5.37 0.39
C VAL A 55 -2.72 5.43 0.99
N PHE A 56 -3.15 6.61 1.41
CA PHE A 56 -4.43 6.83 2.09
C PHE A 56 -5.47 7.44 1.17
N GLN A 57 -6.74 7.19 1.46
CA GLN A 57 -7.90 7.71 0.72
C GLN A 57 -7.91 9.25 0.61
N HIS A 58 -7.58 9.96 1.68
CA HIS A 58 -7.53 11.43 1.74
C HIS A 58 -6.11 11.96 1.48
N HIS A 59 -5.32 11.34 0.65
CA HIS A 59 -3.96 11.70 0.24
C HIS A 59 -2.98 12.03 1.40
N GLN A 60 -3.47 12.61 2.50
CA GLN A 60 -2.68 13.07 3.66
C GLN A 60 -1.43 13.86 3.23
N LEU A 61 -1.60 14.74 2.26
CA LEU A 61 -0.57 15.63 1.77
C LEU A 61 -0.64 16.96 2.53
N ILE A 62 0.51 17.61 2.65
CA ILE A 62 0.60 18.95 3.25
C ILE A 62 0.25 19.95 2.15
N GLU A 63 -0.95 20.53 2.18
CA GLU A 63 -1.52 21.34 1.11
C GLU A 63 -0.64 22.54 0.71
N ARG A 64 -0.02 23.21 1.69
CA ARG A 64 0.84 24.39 1.46
C ARG A 64 2.25 24.05 0.95
N HIS A 65 2.64 22.78 1.00
CA HIS A 65 3.90 22.29 0.46
C HIS A 65 3.79 22.02 -1.04
N THR A 66 4.94 22.06 -1.71
CA THR A 66 5.04 21.64 -3.12
C THR A 66 4.92 20.12 -3.24
N ALA A 67 4.67 19.62 -4.47
CA ALA A 67 4.68 18.20 -4.77
C ALA A 67 6.02 17.56 -4.34
N LEU A 68 7.14 18.18 -4.71
CA LEU A 68 8.48 17.71 -4.33
C LEU A 68 8.68 17.64 -2.81
N GLN A 69 8.26 18.67 -2.06
CA GLN A 69 8.36 18.67 -0.61
C GLN A 69 7.52 17.56 0.03
N ASN A 70 6.33 17.29 -0.52
CA ASN A 70 5.51 16.17 -0.05
C ASN A 70 6.16 14.81 -0.33
N VAL A 71 6.72 14.62 -1.51
CA VAL A 71 7.43 13.37 -1.87
C VAL A 71 8.65 13.14 -0.97
N LEU A 72 9.40 14.20 -0.66
CA LEU A 72 10.55 14.15 0.24
C LEU A 72 10.20 13.68 1.65
N THR A 73 8.95 13.86 2.11
CA THR A 73 8.53 13.31 3.42
C THR A 73 8.64 11.79 3.48
N GLY A 74 8.55 11.09 2.34
CA GLY A 74 8.80 9.64 2.25
C GLY A 74 10.23 9.24 2.63
N ARG A 75 11.19 10.17 2.59
CA ARG A 75 12.60 9.92 2.97
C ARG A 75 12.88 10.12 4.46
N LEU A 76 11.96 10.69 5.23
CA LEU A 76 12.19 11.00 6.64
C LEU A 76 12.59 9.79 7.49
N ALA A 77 12.08 8.60 7.18
CA ALA A 77 12.42 7.37 7.91
C ALA A 77 13.90 6.97 7.81
N TYR A 78 14.62 7.47 6.79
CA TYR A 78 16.03 7.19 6.54
C TYR A 78 16.99 8.16 7.25
N HIS A 79 16.43 9.20 7.88
CA HIS A 79 17.21 10.23 8.57
C HIS A 79 16.95 10.19 10.07
N SER A 80 17.96 10.57 10.85
CA SER A 80 17.76 10.83 12.27
C SER A 80 16.95 12.11 12.47
N THR A 81 16.31 12.26 13.63
CA THR A 81 15.50 13.44 13.96
C THR A 81 16.28 14.76 13.75
N TRP A 82 17.55 14.80 14.18
CA TRP A 82 18.41 15.96 13.98
C TRP A 82 18.73 16.21 12.51
N ARG A 83 18.95 15.17 11.73
CA ARG A 83 19.24 15.28 10.29
C ARG A 83 18.02 15.76 9.50
N SER A 84 16.81 15.42 9.95
CA SER A 84 15.55 15.84 9.31
C SER A 84 15.27 17.35 9.46
N LEU A 85 15.95 18.04 10.35
CA LEU A 85 15.89 19.51 10.51
C LEU A 85 16.80 20.26 9.54
N LEU A 86 17.72 19.57 8.87
CA LEU A 86 18.62 20.13 7.86
C LEU A 86 18.05 19.98 6.45
N PRO A 87 18.51 20.76 5.47
CA PRO A 87 18.15 20.56 4.06
C PRO A 87 18.36 19.12 3.61
N MET A 88 17.43 18.60 2.81
CA MET A 88 17.52 17.23 2.31
C MET A 88 18.75 17.03 1.43
N PRO A 89 19.43 15.87 1.49
CA PRO A 89 20.56 15.56 0.63
C PRO A 89 20.17 15.62 -0.85
N ARG A 90 21.12 15.97 -1.69
CA ARG A 90 20.94 16.00 -3.16
C ARG A 90 20.41 14.67 -3.70
N ARG A 91 20.93 13.56 -3.20
CA ARG A 91 20.46 12.20 -3.56
C ARG A 91 18.95 12.00 -3.32
N ASP A 92 18.42 12.50 -2.18
CA ASP A 92 16.99 12.36 -1.88
C ASP A 92 16.14 13.30 -2.75
N LEU A 93 16.66 14.48 -3.10
CA LEU A 93 16.03 15.40 -4.06
C LEU A 93 15.93 14.75 -5.45
N GLU A 94 17.02 14.18 -5.94
CA GLU A 94 17.07 13.47 -7.23
C GLU A 94 16.10 12.28 -7.25
N LEU A 95 16.06 11.49 -6.17
CA LEU A 95 15.12 10.38 -6.02
C LEU A 95 13.67 10.87 -6.01
N ALA A 96 13.37 11.94 -5.28
CA ALA A 96 12.01 12.47 -5.21
C ALA A 96 11.54 13.03 -6.57
N LEU A 97 12.42 13.69 -7.32
CA LEU A 97 12.14 14.14 -8.68
C LEU A 97 11.90 12.96 -9.62
N HIS A 98 12.72 11.91 -9.54
CA HIS A 98 12.52 10.69 -10.31
C HIS A 98 11.18 10.02 -9.98
N CYS A 99 10.78 9.96 -8.69
CA CYS A 99 9.45 9.44 -8.31
C CYS A 99 8.32 10.29 -8.90
N LEU A 100 8.46 11.64 -8.95
CA LEU A 100 7.49 12.52 -9.60
C LEU A 100 7.43 12.30 -11.13
N GLU A 101 8.55 12.07 -11.75
CA GLU A 101 8.64 11.74 -13.19
C GLU A 101 7.89 10.44 -13.48
N ARG A 102 8.11 9.38 -12.68
CA ARG A 102 7.42 8.08 -12.83
C ARG A 102 5.90 8.17 -12.74
N VAL A 103 5.38 9.12 -11.97
CA VAL A 103 3.94 9.37 -11.90
C VAL A 103 3.45 10.45 -12.87
N GLY A 104 4.31 10.92 -13.80
CA GLY A 104 3.99 11.91 -14.83
C GLY A 104 3.70 13.31 -14.27
N LEU A 105 4.46 13.73 -13.23
CA LEU A 105 4.32 15.04 -12.57
C LEU A 105 5.66 15.78 -12.41
N ALA A 106 6.65 15.50 -13.24
CA ALA A 106 7.94 16.19 -13.18
C ALA A 106 7.79 17.71 -13.37
N ASP A 107 6.93 18.13 -14.30
CA ASP A 107 6.62 19.55 -14.60
C ASP A 107 5.87 20.26 -13.47
N LYS A 108 5.29 19.51 -12.53
CA LYS A 108 4.54 19.99 -11.36
C LYS A 108 5.31 19.87 -10.05
N ALA A 109 6.60 19.54 -10.09
CA ALA A 109 7.41 19.32 -8.88
C ALA A 109 7.36 20.51 -7.90
N LEU A 110 7.34 21.74 -8.40
CA LEU A 110 7.30 22.96 -7.60
C LEU A 110 5.87 23.52 -7.40
N ALA A 111 4.84 22.90 -7.99
CA ALA A 111 3.46 23.29 -7.76
C ALA A 111 3.02 22.91 -6.34
N ARG A 112 2.23 23.77 -5.69
CA ARG A 112 1.64 23.48 -4.38
C ARG A 112 0.51 22.46 -4.54
N ILE A 113 0.30 21.66 -3.51
CA ILE A 113 -0.74 20.60 -3.52
C ILE A 113 -2.13 21.18 -3.72
N ASP A 114 -2.45 22.32 -3.11
CA ASP A 114 -3.75 22.99 -3.24
C ASP A 114 -4.05 23.49 -4.68
N GLN A 115 -3.06 23.52 -5.57
CA GLN A 115 -3.17 23.90 -6.98
C GLN A 115 -3.31 22.68 -7.92
N LEU A 116 -3.24 21.46 -7.37
CA LEU A 116 -3.28 20.22 -8.12
C LEU A 116 -4.69 19.61 -8.11
N SER A 117 -5.09 18.97 -9.22
CA SER A 117 -6.32 18.19 -9.26
C SER A 117 -6.25 16.97 -8.33
N GLY A 118 -7.39 16.40 -7.93
CA GLY A 118 -7.46 15.23 -7.05
C GLY A 118 -6.64 14.05 -7.58
N GLY A 119 -6.71 13.76 -8.88
CA GLY A 119 -5.89 12.73 -9.50
C GLY A 119 -4.39 13.04 -9.51
N GLN A 120 -4.01 14.33 -9.61
CA GLN A 120 -2.61 14.75 -9.46
C GLN A 120 -2.14 14.61 -8.01
N GLN A 121 -2.97 15.01 -7.04
CA GLN A 121 -2.68 14.83 -5.62
C GLN A 121 -2.50 13.34 -5.28
N GLN A 122 -3.35 12.46 -5.81
CA GLN A 122 -3.22 11.03 -5.62
C GLN A 122 -1.89 10.51 -6.17
N ARG A 123 -1.49 10.95 -7.36
CA ARG A 123 -0.20 10.58 -7.95
C ARG A 123 0.99 11.11 -7.14
N VAL A 124 0.91 12.30 -6.52
CA VAL A 124 1.91 12.77 -5.55
C VAL A 124 1.96 11.85 -4.32
N GLY A 125 0.81 11.37 -3.83
CA GLY A 125 0.75 10.38 -2.74
C GLY A 125 1.46 9.06 -3.10
N ILE A 126 1.30 8.59 -4.33
CA ILE A 126 2.02 7.41 -4.87
C ILE A 126 3.52 7.71 -4.96
N ALA A 127 3.93 8.85 -5.53
CA ALA A 127 5.34 9.24 -5.61
C ALA A 127 6.00 9.32 -4.23
N ARG A 128 5.29 9.83 -3.22
CA ARG A 128 5.75 9.83 -1.82
C ARG A 128 5.96 8.41 -1.29
N ALA A 129 5.05 7.50 -1.60
CA ALA A 129 5.18 6.09 -1.23
C ALA A 129 6.41 5.44 -1.91
N LEU A 130 6.63 5.71 -3.19
CA LEU A 130 7.78 5.23 -3.95
C LEU A 130 9.12 5.78 -3.43
N ALA A 131 9.15 7.06 -3.02
CA ALA A 131 10.34 7.68 -2.44
C ALA A 131 10.82 6.96 -1.18
N GLN A 132 9.94 6.23 -0.49
CA GLN A 132 10.29 5.37 0.62
C GLN A 132 11.05 4.10 0.18
N GLN A 133 11.14 3.80 -1.12
CA GLN A 133 11.75 2.58 -1.68
C GLN A 133 11.17 1.31 -1.02
N PRO A 134 9.85 1.14 -1.04
CA PRO A 134 9.18 0.07 -0.31
C PRO A 134 9.33 -1.28 -1.01
N SER A 135 9.25 -2.38 -0.25
CA SER A 135 9.00 -3.73 -0.79
C SER A 135 7.50 -4.05 -0.86
N MET A 136 6.68 -3.27 -0.12
CA MET A 136 5.23 -3.41 -0.10
C MET A 136 4.53 -2.05 -0.08
N ILE A 137 3.45 -1.92 -0.84
CA ILE A 137 2.54 -0.78 -0.80
C ILE A 137 1.17 -1.24 -0.30
N LEU A 138 0.67 -0.58 0.73
CA LEU A 138 -0.69 -0.73 1.23
C LEU A 138 -1.49 0.49 0.82
N ALA A 139 -2.59 0.31 0.07
CA ALA A 139 -3.41 1.43 -0.39
C ALA A 139 -4.86 1.28 0.11
N ASP A 140 -5.30 2.24 0.92
CA ASP A 140 -6.64 2.27 1.48
C ASP A 140 -7.54 3.16 0.61
N GLU A 141 -8.34 2.53 -0.26
CA GLU A 141 -9.28 3.19 -1.20
C GLU A 141 -8.62 4.31 -2.05
N PRO A 142 -7.52 4.01 -2.75
CA PRO A 142 -6.69 5.06 -3.37
C PRO A 142 -7.39 5.85 -4.50
N VAL A 143 -8.57 5.44 -4.94
CA VAL A 143 -9.29 6.07 -6.05
C VAL A 143 -10.74 6.45 -5.71
N ALA A 144 -11.15 6.36 -4.44
CA ALA A 144 -12.55 6.53 -4.03
C ALA A 144 -13.13 7.93 -4.35
N SER A 145 -12.29 8.97 -4.42
CA SER A 145 -12.71 10.36 -4.68
C SER A 145 -12.45 10.82 -6.12
N LEU A 146 -12.08 9.91 -7.03
CA LEU A 146 -11.72 10.22 -8.41
C LEU A 146 -12.82 9.77 -9.37
N ASP A 147 -12.91 10.46 -10.50
CA ASP A 147 -13.77 10.01 -11.60
C ASP A 147 -13.26 8.66 -12.19
N PRO A 148 -14.13 7.90 -12.89
CA PRO A 148 -13.76 6.56 -13.36
C PRO A 148 -12.54 6.55 -14.28
N ALA A 149 -12.41 7.51 -15.19
CA ALA A 149 -11.31 7.56 -16.14
C ALA A 149 -9.97 7.88 -15.45
N THR A 150 -9.98 8.74 -14.44
CA THR A 150 -8.82 9.07 -13.62
C THR A 150 -8.47 7.89 -12.69
N SER A 151 -9.47 7.23 -12.11
CA SER A 151 -9.29 6.04 -11.26
C SER A 151 -8.56 4.92 -12.00
N GLU A 152 -8.99 4.64 -13.22
CA GLU A 152 -8.38 3.62 -14.07
C GLU A 152 -6.91 3.94 -14.38
N LYS A 153 -6.61 5.20 -14.72
CA LYS A 153 -5.24 5.66 -14.99
C LYS A 153 -4.34 5.55 -13.74
N VAL A 154 -4.86 5.91 -12.57
CA VAL A 154 -4.10 5.84 -11.31
C VAL A 154 -3.84 4.40 -10.89
N LEU A 155 -4.83 3.50 -11.01
CA LEU A 155 -4.66 2.08 -10.71
C LEU A 155 -3.73 1.40 -11.68
N GLY A 156 -3.85 1.68 -12.99
CA GLY A 156 -2.95 1.18 -14.02
C GLY A 156 -1.50 1.60 -13.73
N LEU A 157 -1.27 2.90 -13.52
CA LEU A 157 0.04 3.43 -13.17
C LEU A 157 0.64 2.74 -11.93
N LEU A 158 -0.15 2.58 -10.87
CA LEU A 158 0.32 1.94 -9.64
C LEU A 158 0.67 0.47 -9.89
N ARG A 159 -0.14 -0.26 -10.69
CA ARG A 159 0.13 -1.64 -11.05
C ARG A 159 1.42 -1.77 -11.86
N ASP A 160 1.58 -0.95 -12.91
CA ASP A 160 2.76 -0.96 -13.77
C ASP A 160 4.03 -0.73 -12.96
N ILE A 161 4.03 0.30 -12.09
CA ILE A 161 5.15 0.61 -11.20
C ILE A 161 5.45 -0.56 -10.25
N CYS A 162 4.42 -1.17 -9.63
CA CYS A 162 4.62 -2.30 -8.73
C CYS A 162 5.20 -3.51 -9.45
N GLN A 163 4.79 -3.74 -10.70
CA GLN A 163 5.28 -4.84 -11.52
C GLN A 163 6.73 -4.60 -11.95
N GLU A 164 7.06 -3.40 -12.42
CA GLU A 164 8.42 -3.00 -12.83
C GLU A 164 9.43 -3.12 -11.69
N ASP A 165 9.06 -2.65 -10.49
CA ASP A 165 9.96 -2.61 -9.33
C ASP A 165 9.89 -3.89 -8.47
N GLY A 166 9.04 -4.86 -8.80
CA GLY A 166 8.85 -6.06 -8.00
C GLY A 166 8.20 -5.80 -6.63
N ILE A 167 7.42 -4.71 -6.51
CA ILE A 167 6.75 -4.31 -5.27
C ILE A 167 5.45 -5.10 -5.11
N THR A 168 5.20 -5.65 -3.93
CA THR A 168 3.89 -6.22 -3.59
C THR A 168 2.92 -5.11 -3.22
N ALA A 169 1.73 -5.09 -3.83
CA ALA A 169 0.66 -4.16 -3.48
C ALA A 169 -0.52 -4.87 -2.84
N VAL A 170 -1.07 -4.30 -1.77
CA VAL A 170 -2.36 -4.70 -1.18
C VAL A 170 -3.26 -3.48 -1.13
N ILE A 171 -4.35 -3.52 -1.90
CA ILE A 171 -5.20 -2.35 -2.16
C ILE A 171 -6.63 -2.66 -1.80
N SER A 172 -7.29 -1.80 -1.00
CA SER A 172 -8.72 -1.90 -0.79
C SER A 172 -9.48 -1.18 -1.91
N LEU A 173 -10.46 -1.86 -2.47
CA LEU A 173 -11.38 -1.32 -3.48
C LEU A 173 -12.82 -1.68 -3.14
N HIS A 174 -13.76 -0.87 -3.65
CA HIS A 174 -15.20 -1.17 -3.60
C HIS A 174 -15.73 -1.67 -4.95
N GLN A 175 -15.11 -1.22 -6.06
CA GLN A 175 -15.56 -1.54 -7.40
C GLN A 175 -15.01 -2.90 -7.85
N LEU A 176 -15.94 -3.81 -8.14
CA LEU A 176 -15.63 -5.15 -8.63
C LEU A 176 -14.85 -5.11 -9.97
N GLU A 177 -15.22 -4.20 -10.86
CA GLU A 177 -14.61 -4.07 -12.19
C GLU A 177 -13.10 -3.81 -12.10
N TYR A 178 -12.68 -2.92 -11.19
CA TYR A 178 -11.26 -2.66 -10.96
C TYR A 178 -10.55 -3.85 -10.32
N ALA A 179 -11.20 -4.53 -9.38
CA ALA A 179 -10.64 -5.73 -8.77
C ALA A 179 -10.40 -6.83 -9.81
N GLN A 180 -11.37 -7.07 -10.70
CA GLN A 180 -11.24 -8.07 -11.77
C GLN A 180 -10.17 -7.71 -12.81
N ARG A 181 -10.01 -6.42 -13.10
CA ARG A 181 -9.10 -5.94 -14.13
C ARG A 181 -7.65 -5.84 -13.67
N PHE A 182 -7.42 -5.40 -12.44
CA PHE A 182 -6.08 -5.07 -11.98
C PHE A 182 -5.48 -6.08 -11.00
N ALA A 183 -6.28 -6.91 -10.31
CA ALA A 183 -5.77 -7.84 -9.33
C ALA A 183 -5.13 -9.09 -9.93
N ASP A 184 -4.04 -9.55 -9.32
CA ASP A 184 -3.55 -10.91 -9.49
C ASP A 184 -4.26 -11.86 -8.51
N ARG A 185 -4.69 -11.33 -7.35
CA ARG A 185 -5.41 -12.03 -6.28
C ARG A 185 -6.46 -11.14 -5.66
N ILE A 186 -7.64 -11.68 -5.41
CA ILE A 186 -8.73 -11.00 -4.70
C ILE A 186 -8.94 -11.67 -3.35
N ILE A 187 -8.98 -10.86 -2.30
CA ILE A 187 -9.38 -11.27 -0.96
C ILE A 187 -10.72 -10.58 -0.65
N GLY A 188 -11.80 -11.35 -0.65
CA GLY A 188 -13.14 -10.89 -0.32
C GLY A 188 -13.36 -10.85 1.20
N LEU A 189 -13.73 -9.68 1.73
CA LEU A 189 -14.04 -9.49 3.14
C LEU A 189 -15.52 -9.20 3.35
N ALA A 190 -16.13 -9.92 4.28
CA ALA A 190 -17.47 -9.63 4.76
C ALA A 190 -17.52 -9.83 6.28
N ASN A 191 -18.13 -8.88 7.04
CA ASN A 191 -18.25 -8.94 8.50
C ASN A 191 -16.93 -9.27 9.23
N ALA A 192 -15.84 -8.62 8.81
CA ALA A 192 -14.48 -8.83 9.33
C ALA A 192 -13.94 -10.27 9.18
N ARG A 193 -14.45 -11.03 8.19
CA ARG A 193 -13.97 -12.38 7.86
C ARG A 193 -13.59 -12.44 6.39
N ILE A 194 -12.56 -13.22 6.07
CA ILE A 194 -12.20 -13.56 4.70
C ILE A 194 -13.18 -14.65 4.23
N VAL A 195 -13.91 -14.34 3.16
CA VAL A 195 -14.90 -15.24 2.56
C VAL A 195 -14.47 -15.74 1.19
N PHE A 196 -13.52 -15.04 0.56
CA PHE A 196 -12.93 -15.41 -0.72
C PHE A 196 -11.45 -15.08 -0.71
N ASP A 197 -10.62 -15.95 -1.30
CA ASP A 197 -9.17 -15.74 -1.43
C ASP A 197 -8.66 -16.58 -2.61
N ALA A 198 -8.64 -16.00 -3.81
CA ALA A 198 -8.21 -16.66 -5.04
C ALA A 198 -7.96 -15.62 -6.17
N PRO A 199 -7.42 -16.05 -7.34
CA PRO A 199 -7.34 -15.22 -8.54
C PRO A 199 -8.72 -14.73 -9.01
N PRO A 200 -8.77 -13.57 -9.73
CA PRO A 200 -10.04 -13.01 -10.24
C PRO A 200 -10.87 -13.99 -11.08
N ALA A 201 -10.22 -14.91 -11.82
CA ALA A 201 -10.90 -15.90 -12.65
C ALA A 201 -11.78 -16.87 -11.86
N ASP A 202 -11.48 -17.09 -10.59
CA ASP A 202 -12.23 -18.00 -9.71
C ASP A 202 -13.40 -17.30 -8.99
N LEU A 203 -13.55 -15.98 -9.17
CA LEU A 203 -14.60 -15.19 -8.53
C LEU A 203 -15.96 -15.42 -9.20
N LYS A 204 -16.82 -16.19 -8.55
CA LYS A 204 -18.16 -16.57 -9.03
C LYS A 204 -19.25 -15.75 -8.36
N GLN A 205 -20.47 -15.78 -8.93
CA GLN A 205 -21.62 -15.01 -8.42
C GLN A 205 -21.97 -15.32 -6.95
N HIS A 206 -21.83 -16.57 -6.51
CA HIS A 206 -22.09 -16.90 -5.09
C HIS A 206 -21.07 -16.27 -4.14
N HIS A 207 -19.79 -16.15 -4.55
CA HIS A 207 -18.79 -15.42 -3.76
C HIS A 207 -19.11 -13.92 -3.67
N LEU A 208 -19.61 -13.33 -4.77
CA LEU A 208 -20.06 -11.92 -4.74
C LEU A 208 -21.23 -11.73 -3.79
N ASN A 209 -22.18 -12.68 -3.78
CA ASN A 209 -23.28 -12.65 -2.84
C ASN A 209 -22.80 -12.76 -1.38
N GLU A 210 -21.81 -13.58 -1.10
CA GLU A 210 -21.19 -13.66 0.23
C GLU A 210 -20.49 -12.35 0.61
N ILE A 211 -19.74 -11.74 -0.30
CA ILE A 211 -19.00 -10.49 -0.08
C ILE A 211 -19.94 -9.30 0.14
N TYR A 212 -20.99 -9.19 -0.67
CA TYR A 212 -21.84 -7.98 -0.71
C TYR A 212 -23.19 -8.13 0.04
N HIS A 213 -23.73 -9.34 0.20
CA HIS A 213 -25.07 -9.55 0.80
C HIS A 213 -25.04 -10.30 2.12
N GLY A 214 -23.89 -10.86 2.51
CA GLY A 214 -23.65 -11.31 3.88
C GLY A 214 -24.61 -12.36 4.45
N ASN A 215 -25.22 -13.20 3.62
CA ASN A 215 -26.03 -14.32 4.11
C ASN A 215 -25.11 -15.41 4.64
N TYR A 216 -24.75 -15.31 5.93
CA TYR A 216 -24.01 -16.35 6.64
C TYR A 216 -24.92 -17.36 7.30
N GLU A 217 -25.03 -18.51 6.69
CA GLU A 217 -25.12 -19.73 7.48
C GLU A 217 -23.75 -19.97 8.10
N THR A 218 -23.68 -19.87 9.41
CA THR A 218 -22.48 -19.97 10.24
C THR A 218 -21.87 -21.37 10.18
N LYS A 219 -20.92 -21.60 9.27
CA LYS A 219 -19.94 -22.66 9.42
C LYS A 219 -18.54 -22.05 9.39
N PRO A 220 -17.74 -22.14 10.45
CA PRO A 220 -16.36 -21.70 10.42
C PRO A 220 -15.57 -22.60 9.46
N ARG A 221 -15.20 -22.06 8.28
CA ARG A 221 -14.17 -22.67 7.46
C ARG A 221 -12.82 -22.34 8.11
N THR A 222 -12.19 -23.35 8.69
CA THR A 222 -10.76 -23.31 9.01
C THR A 222 -10.01 -23.24 7.67
N VAL A 223 -9.48 -22.07 7.34
CA VAL A 223 -8.55 -21.92 6.21
C VAL A 223 -7.26 -22.65 6.61
N PRO A 224 -6.78 -23.65 5.85
CA PRO A 224 -5.49 -24.25 6.12
C PRO A 224 -4.40 -23.17 5.94
N VAL A 225 -3.67 -22.87 7.00
CA VAL A 225 -2.48 -22.03 6.91
C VAL A 225 -1.47 -22.81 6.03
N PRO A 226 -1.03 -22.28 4.86
CA PRO A 226 -0.01 -22.95 4.07
C PRO A 226 1.23 -23.10 4.93
N ALA A 227 1.74 -24.33 5.04
CA ALA A 227 2.97 -24.62 5.73
C ALA A 227 4.10 -23.80 5.09
N THR A 228 4.57 -22.78 5.79
CA THR A 228 5.75 -22.01 5.40
C THR A 228 6.95 -22.96 5.44
N LYS A 229 7.52 -23.26 4.27
CA LYS A 229 8.84 -23.90 4.20
C LYS A 229 9.82 -22.97 4.93
N PRO A 230 10.67 -23.50 5.81
CA PRO A 230 11.66 -22.67 6.49
C PRO A 230 12.61 -22.08 5.44
N VAL A 231 12.55 -20.78 5.26
CA VAL A 231 13.55 -20.03 4.49
C VAL A 231 14.80 -19.96 5.36
N ASN A 232 15.85 -20.67 4.94
CA ASN A 232 17.16 -20.63 5.57
C ASN A 232 17.77 -19.23 5.34
N PRO A 233 17.94 -18.38 6.36
CA PRO A 233 18.48 -17.05 6.17
C PRO A 233 20.01 -17.14 6.03
N GLN A 234 20.51 -17.08 4.81
CA GLN A 234 21.91 -16.73 4.64
C GLN A 234 22.05 -15.21 4.83
N PRO A 235 22.91 -14.77 5.78
CA PRO A 235 23.12 -13.34 6.01
C PRO A 235 23.93 -12.75 4.86
N LYS A 236 23.28 -11.95 4.00
CA LYS A 236 24.01 -11.05 3.09
C LYS A 236 24.69 -9.98 3.95
N LYS A 237 26.03 -10.04 4.01
CA LYS A 237 26.87 -8.99 4.61
C LYS A 237 26.59 -7.66 3.90
N LEU A 238 26.04 -6.72 4.64
CA LEU A 238 26.02 -5.31 4.23
C LEU A 238 27.43 -4.75 4.44
N GLU A 239 28.17 -4.56 3.35
CA GLU A 239 29.36 -3.71 3.37
C GLU A 239 28.91 -2.26 3.54
N ILE A 240 29.19 -1.72 4.72
CA ILE A 240 29.09 -0.30 5.00
C ILE A 240 30.39 0.32 4.51
N ALA A 241 30.36 0.95 3.32
CA ALA A 241 31.44 1.81 2.88
C ALA A 241 31.46 3.07 3.77
N ARG A 242 32.65 3.36 4.29
CA ARG A 242 32.99 4.53 5.13
C ARG A 242 32.93 5.82 4.33
#